data_2216ee3f15d9ebc96efa3a3b71e2b3ca
#
_entry.id   2216ee3f15d9ebc96efa3a3b71e2b3ca
#
_cell.length_a   1.000
_cell.length_b   1.000
_cell.length_c   1.000
_cell.angle_alpha   90.00
_cell.angle_beta   90.00
_cell.angle_gamma   90.00
#
_symmetry.space_group_name_H-M   'P 1'
#
loop_
_entity.id
_entity.type
_entity.pdbx_description
1 polymer ?
#
loop_
_entity_poly.entity_id
_entity_poly.type
_entity_poly.pdbx_seq_one_letter_code
_entity_poly.pdbx_strand_id
1 'polypeptide(L)'
;MTYDELLDTANKKGLLVKEKNLSRNNGRIKGNRIAIRKDMTITEKACVLAEEIGHYETTVGDILDMSNPWNRKQERQARLNGYNRMIGLIGIVRAYESGCQNQHEIADYLSVTEEYLLECIECYRDKYGKMKSVDNYMIYFIPNLAVIKII
;
A
#
# COMPACT_ATOMS: atom_id res chain seq x y z
N MET A 1 0.69 -8.32 -3.74
CA MET A 1 -0.22 -8.63 -4.86
C MET A 1 0.33 -8.05 -6.16
N THR A 2 0.19 -8.79 -7.24
CA THR A 2 0.60 -8.31 -8.56
C THR A 2 -0.46 -7.37 -9.13
N TYR A 3 -0.07 -6.64 -10.18
CA TYR A 3 -1.00 -5.76 -10.89
C TYR A 3 -2.21 -6.54 -11.42
N ASP A 4 -1.99 -7.73 -12.00
CA ASP A 4 -3.07 -8.55 -12.53
C ASP A 4 -4.04 -9.01 -11.43
N GLU A 5 -3.51 -9.40 -10.27
CA GLU A 5 -4.34 -9.76 -9.13
C GLU A 5 -5.17 -8.58 -8.62
N LEU A 6 -4.59 -7.38 -8.65
CA LEU A 6 -5.30 -6.16 -8.26
C LEU A 6 -6.39 -5.78 -9.27
N LEU A 7 -6.12 -5.97 -10.57
CA LEU A 7 -7.13 -5.76 -11.61
C LEU A 7 -8.32 -6.71 -11.40
N ASP A 8 -8.04 -7.95 -11.07
CA ASP A 8 -9.09 -8.94 -10.77
C ASP A 8 -9.88 -8.54 -9.52
N THR A 9 -9.19 -8.10 -8.47
CA THR A 9 -9.82 -7.59 -7.25
C THR A 9 -10.74 -6.41 -7.55
N ALA A 10 -10.25 -5.46 -8.34
CA ALA A 10 -11.04 -4.29 -8.74
C ALA A 10 -12.29 -4.70 -9.54
N ASN A 11 -12.12 -5.63 -10.46
CA ASN A 11 -13.23 -6.13 -11.27
C ASN A 11 -14.31 -6.78 -10.40
N LYS A 12 -13.92 -7.57 -9.41
CA LYS A 12 -14.86 -8.20 -8.47
C LYS A 12 -15.63 -7.18 -7.62
N LYS A 13 -15.07 -6.00 -7.44
CA LYS A 13 -15.71 -4.89 -6.70
C LYS A 13 -16.57 -4.01 -7.60
N GLY A 14 -16.65 -4.32 -8.89
CA GLY A 14 -17.38 -3.51 -9.85
C GLY A 14 -16.65 -2.25 -10.30
N LEU A 15 -15.33 -2.18 -10.07
CA LEU A 15 -14.51 -1.05 -10.47
C LEU A 15 -14.03 -1.22 -11.90
N LEU A 16 -14.10 -0.13 -12.67
CA LEU A 16 -13.62 -0.08 -14.05
C LEU A 16 -12.26 0.59 -14.06
N VAL A 17 -11.21 -0.16 -14.37
CA VAL A 17 -9.84 0.34 -14.38
C VAL A 17 -9.37 0.52 -15.82
N LYS A 18 -8.86 1.71 -16.14
CA LYS A 18 -8.28 2.01 -17.46
C LYS A 18 -6.96 2.73 -17.30
N GLU A 19 -6.01 2.38 -18.15
CA GLU A 19 -4.73 3.09 -18.27
C GLU A 19 -4.92 4.26 -19.21
N LYS A 20 -4.45 5.44 -18.76
CA LYS A 20 -4.61 6.69 -19.52
C LYS A 20 -3.36 7.55 -19.44
N ASN A 21 -3.25 8.50 -20.35
CA ASN A 21 -2.20 9.51 -20.31
C ASN A 21 -2.60 10.58 -19.29
N LEU A 22 -2.15 10.40 -18.05
CA LEU A 22 -2.39 11.38 -16.99
C LEU A 22 -1.20 12.31 -16.87
N SER A 23 -1.44 13.62 -16.79
CA SER A 23 -0.39 14.64 -16.78
C SER A 23 0.04 15.05 -15.36
N ARG A 24 -0.83 14.94 -14.37
CA ARG A 24 -0.57 15.44 -13.01
C ARG A 24 -0.50 14.35 -11.96
N ASN A 25 -1.31 13.32 -12.08
CA ASN A 25 -1.43 12.27 -11.08
C ASN A 25 -1.05 10.92 -11.68
N ASN A 26 -0.58 10.00 -10.85
CA ASN A 26 -0.32 8.62 -11.28
C ASN A 26 -1.60 7.79 -11.33
N GLY A 27 -2.59 8.17 -10.54
CA GLY A 27 -3.89 7.53 -10.54
C GLY A 27 -4.97 8.48 -10.03
N ARG A 28 -6.21 8.17 -10.37
CA ARG A 28 -7.35 8.92 -9.85
C ARG A 28 -8.58 8.03 -9.88
N ILE A 29 -9.49 8.27 -8.95
CA ILE A 29 -10.76 7.56 -8.89
C ILE A 29 -11.91 8.55 -8.91
N LYS A 30 -12.96 8.20 -9.64
CA LYS A 30 -14.21 8.94 -9.66
C LYS A 30 -15.36 7.94 -9.73
N GLY A 31 -16.14 7.86 -8.65
CA GLY A 31 -17.18 6.85 -8.53
C GLY A 31 -16.57 5.45 -8.58
N ASN A 32 -16.99 4.64 -9.54
CA ASN A 32 -16.47 3.29 -9.74
C ASN A 32 -15.42 3.20 -10.86
N ARG A 33 -14.88 4.34 -11.30
CA ARG A 33 -13.90 4.40 -12.39
C ARG A 33 -12.54 4.81 -11.87
N ILE A 34 -11.54 4.01 -12.18
CA ILE A 34 -10.15 4.26 -11.81
C ILE A 34 -9.35 4.47 -13.09
N ALA A 35 -8.57 5.54 -13.13
CA ALA A 35 -7.59 5.79 -14.19
C ALA A 35 -6.20 5.61 -13.60
N ILE A 36 -5.36 4.84 -14.29
CA ILE A 36 -3.96 4.60 -13.92
C ILE A 36 -3.09 5.18 -15.01
N ARG A 37 -2.04 5.90 -14.62
CA ARG A 37 -1.09 6.45 -15.57
C ARG A 37 -0.44 5.34 -16.37
N LYS A 38 -0.50 5.47 -17.70
CA LYS A 38 -0.01 4.46 -18.63
C LYS A 38 1.52 4.35 -18.63
N ASP A 39 2.20 5.47 -18.44
CA ASP A 39 3.67 5.57 -18.54
C ASP A 39 4.32 5.32 -17.17
N MET A 40 4.24 4.08 -16.71
CA MET A 40 4.84 3.63 -15.47
C MET A 40 5.20 2.15 -15.57
N THR A 41 6.08 1.68 -14.69
CA THR A 41 6.36 0.25 -14.59
C THR A 41 5.13 -0.49 -14.05
N ILE A 42 5.09 -1.79 -14.26
CA ILE A 42 3.99 -2.63 -13.73
C ILE A 42 3.93 -2.59 -12.22
N THR A 43 5.09 -2.58 -11.56
CA THR A 43 5.15 -2.48 -10.10
C THR A 43 4.60 -1.15 -9.60
N GLU A 44 4.95 -0.04 -10.27
CA GLU A 44 4.38 1.27 -9.93
C GLU A 44 2.87 1.29 -10.12
N LYS A 45 2.38 0.73 -11.23
CA LYS A 45 0.93 0.64 -11.49
C LYS A 45 0.22 -0.15 -10.42
N ALA A 46 0.82 -1.24 -9.95
CA ALA A 46 0.24 -2.05 -8.86
C ALA A 46 0.09 -1.23 -7.59
N CYS A 47 1.12 -0.49 -7.19
CA CYS A 47 1.07 0.36 -5.99
C CYS A 47 -0.01 1.44 -6.12
N VAL A 48 -0.10 2.09 -7.28
CA VAL A 48 -1.10 3.13 -7.54
C VAL A 48 -2.51 2.54 -7.50
N LEU A 49 -2.70 1.38 -8.14
CA LEU A 49 -4.02 0.75 -8.15
C LEU A 49 -4.45 0.34 -6.74
N ALA A 50 -3.54 -0.18 -5.93
CA ALA A 50 -3.83 -0.53 -4.53
C ALA A 50 -4.30 0.71 -3.75
N GLU A 51 -3.66 1.86 -3.96
CA GLU A 51 -4.06 3.11 -3.31
C GLU A 51 -5.46 3.54 -3.76
N GLU A 52 -5.75 3.46 -5.05
CA GLU A 52 -7.07 3.84 -5.57
C GLU A 52 -8.18 2.89 -5.08
N ILE A 53 -7.91 1.60 -4.98
CA ILE A 53 -8.84 0.66 -4.36
C ILE A 53 -9.05 1.02 -2.89
N GLY A 54 -7.97 1.42 -2.20
CA GLY A 54 -8.05 1.90 -0.83
C GLY A 54 -8.97 3.11 -0.68
N HIS A 55 -8.88 4.05 -1.61
CA HIS A 55 -9.81 5.19 -1.65
C HIS A 55 -11.26 4.73 -1.82
N TYR A 56 -11.51 3.83 -2.73
CA TYR A 56 -12.85 3.30 -2.96
C TYR A 56 -13.43 2.64 -1.69
N GLU A 57 -12.60 1.87 -0.99
CA GLU A 57 -13.04 1.12 0.19
C GLU A 57 -13.28 2.00 1.42
N THR A 58 -12.58 3.11 1.55
CA THR A 58 -12.52 3.87 2.80
C THR A 58 -13.01 5.31 2.70
N THR A 59 -13.01 5.89 1.49
CA THR A 59 -13.34 7.31 1.34
C THR A 59 -14.85 7.53 1.27
N VAL A 60 -15.31 8.50 2.06
CA VAL A 60 -16.70 8.98 2.05
C VAL A 60 -16.67 10.45 1.73
N GLY A 61 -17.30 10.85 0.62
CA GLY A 61 -17.36 12.23 0.19
C GLY A 61 -16.12 12.70 -0.55
N ASP A 62 -15.98 14.01 -0.68
CA ASP A 62 -14.88 14.66 -1.40
C ASP A 62 -13.73 15.01 -0.45
N ILE A 63 -12.54 14.49 -0.73
CA ILE A 63 -11.35 14.68 0.11
C ILE A 63 -10.31 15.61 -0.51
N LEU A 64 -10.69 16.42 -1.50
CA LEU A 64 -9.76 17.33 -2.17
C LEU A 64 -9.24 18.44 -1.24
N ASP A 65 -10.01 18.82 -0.24
CA ASP A 65 -9.57 19.84 0.73
C ASP A 65 -8.80 19.17 1.88
N MET A 66 -7.49 19.13 1.72
CA MET A 66 -6.59 18.52 2.70
C MET A 66 -6.33 19.38 3.94
N SER A 67 -6.85 20.61 3.97
CA SER A 67 -6.81 21.43 5.18
C SER A 67 -7.83 20.94 6.21
N ASN A 68 -8.85 20.20 5.79
CA ASN A 68 -9.85 19.61 6.67
C ASN A 68 -9.26 18.37 7.38
N PRO A 69 -9.20 18.34 8.73
CA PRO A 69 -8.67 17.19 9.46
C PRO A 69 -9.38 15.87 9.15
N TRP A 70 -10.67 15.91 8.86
CA TRP A 70 -11.45 14.73 8.48
C TRP A 70 -10.95 14.15 7.16
N ASN A 71 -10.69 15.00 6.18
CA ASN A 71 -10.19 14.55 4.87
C ASN A 71 -8.79 13.97 4.98
N ARG A 72 -7.91 14.56 5.80
CA ARG A 72 -6.57 13.98 6.06
C ARG A 72 -6.66 12.60 6.71
N LYS A 73 -7.61 12.44 7.63
CA LYS A 73 -7.84 11.15 8.29
C LYS A 73 -8.29 10.09 7.28
N GLN A 74 -9.22 10.44 6.39
CA GLN A 74 -9.68 9.52 5.35
C GLN A 74 -8.55 9.15 4.38
N GLU A 75 -7.71 10.11 4.01
CA GLU A 75 -6.55 9.86 3.15
C GLU A 75 -5.59 8.86 3.80
N ARG A 76 -5.30 9.02 5.08
CA ARG A 76 -4.44 8.07 5.80
C ARG A 76 -5.07 6.68 5.86
N GLN A 77 -6.37 6.58 6.06
CA GLN A 77 -7.07 5.31 6.06
C GLN A 77 -7.04 4.62 4.70
N ALA A 78 -7.18 5.40 3.63
CA ALA A 78 -7.08 4.87 2.26
C ALA A 78 -5.70 4.31 1.98
N ARG A 79 -4.65 5.04 2.37
CA ARG A 79 -3.27 4.59 2.21
C ARG A 79 -2.99 3.33 3.03
N LEU A 80 -3.44 3.31 4.29
CA LEU A 80 -3.28 2.15 5.15
C LEU A 80 -3.97 0.92 4.56
N ASN A 81 -5.16 1.09 3.99
CA ASN A 81 -5.86 0.01 3.30
C ASN A 81 -5.00 -0.57 2.18
N GLY A 82 -4.39 0.31 1.37
CA GLY A 82 -3.50 -0.11 0.29
C GLY A 82 -2.27 -0.84 0.81
N TYR A 83 -1.62 -0.32 1.84
CA TYR A 83 -0.44 -0.96 2.44
C TYR A 83 -0.78 -2.33 3.01
N ASN A 84 -1.90 -2.47 3.69
CA ASN A 84 -2.34 -3.75 4.24
C ASN A 84 -2.65 -4.76 3.14
N ARG A 85 -3.16 -4.30 2.01
CA ARG A 85 -3.44 -5.15 0.85
C ARG A 85 -2.17 -5.65 0.18
N MET A 86 -1.20 -4.76 -0.01
CA MET A 86 0.03 -5.06 -0.73
C MET A 86 1.10 -5.70 0.14
N ILE A 87 1.19 -5.32 1.38
CA ILE A 87 2.28 -5.67 2.29
C ILE A 87 1.74 -6.43 3.50
N GLY A 88 1.08 -5.71 4.41
CA GLY A 88 0.61 -6.24 5.67
C GLY A 88 1.77 -6.62 6.60
N LEU A 89 1.48 -6.75 7.88
CA LEU A 89 2.48 -7.19 8.85
C LEU A 89 2.95 -8.61 8.53
N ILE A 90 2.03 -9.48 8.10
CA ILE A 90 2.35 -10.85 7.70
C ILE A 90 3.28 -10.88 6.48
N GLY A 91 3.09 -9.95 5.54
CA GLY A 91 3.97 -9.85 4.37
C GLY A 91 5.42 -9.56 4.77
N ILE A 92 5.61 -8.68 5.75
CA ILE A 92 6.95 -8.37 6.29
C ILE A 92 7.57 -9.62 6.93
N VAL A 93 6.80 -10.35 7.71
CA VAL A 93 7.26 -11.59 8.34
C VAL A 93 7.64 -12.63 7.28
N ARG A 94 6.83 -12.81 6.26
CA ARG A 94 7.09 -13.76 5.17
C ARG A 94 8.35 -13.38 4.38
N ALA A 95 8.57 -12.09 4.15
CA ALA A 95 9.79 -11.62 3.50
C ALA A 95 11.02 -12.00 4.33
N TYR A 96 10.95 -11.80 5.64
CA TYR A 96 12.01 -12.21 6.55
C TYR A 96 12.25 -13.73 6.48
N GLU A 97 11.20 -14.52 6.53
CA GLU A 97 11.28 -15.99 6.46
C GLU A 97 11.89 -16.45 5.13
N SER A 98 11.69 -15.70 4.06
CA SER A 98 12.26 -15.99 2.74
C SER A 98 13.73 -15.62 2.62
N GLY A 99 14.30 -15.01 3.65
CA GLY A 99 15.72 -14.65 3.67
C GLY A 99 16.03 -13.25 3.17
N CYS A 100 15.03 -12.38 3.01
CA CYS A 100 15.26 -10.99 2.64
C CYS A 100 16.09 -10.27 3.71
N GLN A 101 17.16 -9.60 3.30
CA GLN A 101 18.12 -8.97 4.21
C GLN A 101 18.10 -7.44 4.19
N ASN A 102 17.43 -6.84 3.20
CA ASN A 102 17.37 -5.39 3.05
C ASN A 102 16.05 -4.96 2.43
N GLN A 103 15.84 -3.64 2.39
CA GLN A 103 14.61 -3.05 1.88
C GLN A 103 14.36 -3.37 0.42
N HIS A 104 15.42 -3.38 -0.38
CA HIS A 104 15.31 -3.71 -1.81
C HIS A 104 14.77 -5.12 -2.01
N GLU A 105 15.31 -6.10 -1.28
CA GLU A 105 14.87 -7.49 -1.36
C GLU A 105 13.44 -7.66 -0.86
N ILE A 106 13.08 -6.96 0.21
CA ILE A 106 11.71 -7.01 0.74
C ILE A 106 10.72 -6.44 -0.28
N ALA A 107 11.05 -5.30 -0.88
CA ALA A 107 10.19 -4.68 -1.90
C ALA A 107 9.99 -5.61 -3.10
N ASP A 108 11.07 -6.21 -3.59
CA ASP A 108 11.00 -7.19 -4.70
C ASP A 108 10.14 -8.40 -4.33
N TYR A 109 10.33 -8.94 -3.14
CA TYR A 109 9.56 -10.08 -2.66
C TYR A 109 8.06 -9.76 -2.62
N LEU A 110 7.70 -8.56 -2.18
CA LEU A 110 6.32 -8.11 -2.05
C LEU A 110 5.73 -7.50 -3.32
N SER A 111 6.53 -7.41 -4.38
CA SER A 111 6.11 -6.81 -5.67
C SER A 111 5.66 -5.37 -5.54
N VAL A 112 6.36 -4.61 -4.72
CA VAL A 112 6.13 -3.16 -4.54
C VAL A 112 7.43 -2.40 -4.83
N THR A 113 7.31 -1.08 -5.01
CA THR A 113 8.50 -0.23 -5.14
C THR A 113 9.12 -0.03 -3.74
N GLU A 114 10.42 0.28 -3.70
CA GLU A 114 11.07 0.60 -2.42
C GLU A 114 10.42 1.82 -1.77
N GLU A 115 10.08 2.83 -2.56
CA GLU A 115 9.40 4.03 -2.06
C GLU A 115 8.08 3.67 -1.37
N TYR A 116 7.28 2.83 -2.00
CA TYR A 116 6.01 2.37 -1.44
C TYR A 116 6.23 1.61 -0.12
N LEU A 117 7.25 0.75 -0.08
CA LEU A 117 7.60 0.01 1.14
C LEU A 117 8.00 0.96 2.27
N LEU A 118 8.83 1.98 1.98
CA LEU A 118 9.26 2.94 2.98
C LEU A 118 8.10 3.76 3.53
N GLU A 119 7.19 4.18 2.68
CA GLU A 119 5.96 4.89 3.10
C GLU A 119 5.10 4.00 3.98
N CYS A 120 4.98 2.72 3.64
CA CYS A 120 4.25 1.74 4.43
C CYS A 120 4.86 1.57 5.82
N ILE A 121 6.16 1.42 5.90
CA ILE A 121 6.89 1.26 7.17
C ILE A 121 6.67 2.49 8.05
N GLU A 122 6.74 3.69 7.48
CA GLU A 122 6.50 4.93 8.20
C GLU A 122 5.06 4.98 8.73
N CYS A 123 4.09 4.59 7.91
CA CYS A 123 2.68 4.51 8.31
C CYS A 123 2.49 3.51 9.45
N TYR A 124 3.11 2.34 9.38
CA TYR A 124 3.02 1.34 10.43
C TYR A 124 3.71 1.80 11.72
N ARG A 125 4.82 2.51 11.60
CA ARG A 125 5.48 3.11 12.77
C ARG A 125 4.55 4.10 13.47
N ASP A 126 3.88 4.94 12.72
CA ASP A 126 2.93 5.89 13.28
C ASP A 126 1.75 5.19 13.96
N LYS A 127 1.29 4.08 13.39
CA LYS A 127 0.15 3.34 13.90
C LYS A 127 0.50 2.44 15.09
N TYR A 128 1.59 1.70 15.01
CA TYR A 128 1.94 0.67 15.99
C TYR A 128 3.04 1.08 16.96
N GLY A 129 3.74 2.18 16.68
CA GLY A 129 4.82 2.66 17.50
C GLY A 129 6.13 1.92 17.24
N LYS A 130 6.87 1.66 18.32
CA LYS A 130 8.22 1.13 18.23
C LYS A 130 8.27 -0.30 17.71
N MET A 131 7.31 -1.13 18.10
CA MET A 131 7.30 -2.55 17.76
C MET A 131 5.87 -3.11 17.78
N LYS A 132 5.68 -4.23 17.08
CA LYS A 132 4.40 -4.95 17.04
C LYS A 132 4.67 -6.45 16.94
N SER A 133 4.02 -7.24 17.80
CA SER A 133 4.10 -8.69 17.71
C SER A 133 3.10 -9.22 16.68
N VAL A 134 3.54 -10.23 15.92
CA VAL A 134 2.72 -10.92 14.92
C VAL A 134 3.07 -12.40 15.04
N ASP A 135 2.12 -13.20 15.50
CA ASP A 135 2.33 -14.61 15.82
C ASP A 135 3.56 -14.78 16.75
N ASN A 136 4.54 -15.57 16.34
CA ASN A 136 5.77 -15.77 17.12
C ASN A 136 6.93 -14.87 16.67
N TYR A 137 6.61 -13.73 16.06
CA TYR A 137 7.60 -12.75 15.60
C TYR A 137 7.36 -11.40 16.25
N MET A 138 8.44 -10.64 16.39
CA MET A 138 8.38 -9.24 16.78
C MET A 138 8.92 -8.39 15.62
N ILE A 139 8.11 -7.44 15.17
CA ILE A 139 8.52 -6.48 14.14
C ILE A 139 8.88 -5.18 14.84
N TYR A 140 10.10 -4.69 14.62
CA TYR A 140 10.57 -3.40 15.10
C TYR A 140 10.52 -2.39 13.96
N PHE A 141 10.01 -1.21 14.26
CA PHE A 141 9.95 -0.11 13.29
C PHE A 141 10.96 1.00 13.63
N ILE A 142 11.46 1.02 14.85
CA ILE A 142 12.42 2.02 15.35
C ILE A 142 13.57 1.29 16.04
N PRO A 143 14.82 1.63 15.77
CA PRO A 143 15.28 2.70 14.87
C PRO A 143 15.18 2.33 13.39
N ASN A 144 15.16 1.05 13.05
CA ASN A 144 15.04 0.54 11.69
C ASN A 144 14.11 -0.66 11.67
N LEU A 145 13.62 -1.01 10.49
CA LEU A 145 12.84 -2.21 10.33
C LEU A 145 13.68 -3.45 10.67
N ALA A 146 13.19 -4.25 11.59
CA ALA A 146 13.81 -5.52 11.95
C ALA A 146 12.72 -6.52 12.34
N VAL A 147 12.96 -7.79 12.03
CA VAL A 147 12.03 -8.87 12.38
C VAL A 147 12.81 -9.89 13.20
N ILE A 148 12.30 -10.23 14.37
CA ILE A 148 12.93 -11.19 15.26
C ILE A 148 11.92 -12.30 15.59
N LYS A 149 12.34 -13.54 15.42
CA LYS A 149 11.55 -14.69 15.85
C LYS A 149 11.66 -14.84 17.36
N ILE A 150 10.51 -14.87 18.05
CA ILE A 150 10.49 -14.94 19.50
C ILE A 150 10.67 -16.39 19.98
N ILE A 151 10.10 -17.33 19.26
CA ILE A 151 10.16 -18.77 19.62
C ILE A 151 10.52 -19.58 18.40
#